data_4eec92250e280f1569fb7fa1f5ce3d93
#
_entry.id   4eec92250e280f1569fb7fa1f5ce3d93
#
_cell.length_a   1.000
_cell.length_b   1.000
_cell.length_c   1.000
_cell.angle_alpha   90.00
_cell.angle_beta   90.00
_cell.angle_gamma   90.00
#
_symmetry.space_group_name_H-M   'P 1'
#
loop_
_entity.id
_entity.type
_entity.pdbx_description
1 polymer ?
#
loop_
_entity_poly.entity_id
_entity_poly.type
_entity_poly.pdbx_seq_one_letter_code
_entity_poly.pdbx_strand_id
1 'polypeptide(L)'
;MTEHPLTLNTPDGHTIAGRQYLPAQPVAILVISHGMAEHGDRYQELARWLGAHNILVITYHHRGHGPHCPAEHQGHYADQNGWQRVVDDLAQVVETARKQHPGLPVNLLGHSMGSFIAQSYAQQYGDRINALILSATNRIHRPQLLASRLLVNLIAGVRGRRHRSRLIGKMTFGQFNRAFRPNRTGSDWLSRDPEQVDRYEADPCCGFDCSVGLWQDFIAGMLSIRPATWHRDLPVHLLSGTADAVGEMGKGVRQHFQTIRESGIEQVTLRLFDGGRHEMLNETNRMEVWQYVLTLCRIQSPARSEARNLPLAQSLP
;
A
#
# COMPACT_ATOMS: atom_id res chain seq x y z
N MET A 1 2.26 -25.15 2.95
CA MET A 1 2.08 -23.89 2.19
C MET A 1 2.75 -24.05 0.84
N THR A 2 2.09 -23.66 -0.23
CA THR A 2 2.62 -23.63 -1.60
C THR A 2 2.70 -22.19 -2.10
N GLU A 3 3.67 -21.90 -2.95
CA GLU A 3 3.85 -20.60 -3.58
C GLU A 3 3.48 -20.70 -5.06
N HIS A 4 2.60 -19.84 -5.53
CA HIS A 4 2.16 -19.81 -6.91
C HIS A 4 2.37 -18.42 -7.52
N PRO A 5 2.84 -18.32 -8.77
CA PRO A 5 2.88 -17.04 -9.46
C PRO A 5 1.45 -16.50 -9.66
N LEU A 6 1.29 -15.20 -9.52
CA LEU A 6 0.09 -14.47 -9.91
C LEU A 6 0.38 -13.75 -11.22
N THR A 7 -0.46 -13.95 -12.23
CA THR A 7 -0.39 -13.21 -13.49
C THR A 7 -1.81 -12.87 -13.93
N LEU A 8 -2.11 -11.57 -14.04
CA LEU A 8 -3.41 -11.08 -14.47
C LEU A 8 -3.22 -10.07 -15.61
N ASN A 9 -4.00 -10.20 -16.66
CA ASN A 9 -4.00 -9.23 -17.75
C ASN A 9 -5.11 -8.22 -17.55
N THR A 10 -4.78 -6.94 -17.65
CA THR A 10 -5.74 -5.85 -17.53
C THR A 10 -6.32 -5.48 -18.91
N PRO A 11 -7.49 -4.82 -18.96
CA PRO A 11 -8.12 -4.43 -20.23
C PRO A 11 -7.27 -3.49 -21.10
N ASP A 12 -6.32 -2.77 -20.50
CA ASP A 12 -5.41 -1.86 -21.20
C ASP A 12 -4.07 -2.51 -21.61
N GLY A 13 -3.98 -3.85 -21.50
CA GLY A 13 -2.82 -4.63 -21.94
C GLY A 13 -1.66 -4.67 -20.95
N HIS A 14 -1.82 -4.13 -19.73
CA HIS A 14 -0.84 -4.30 -18.67
C HIS A 14 -0.93 -5.70 -18.06
N THR A 15 0.21 -6.27 -17.66
CA THR A 15 0.25 -7.53 -16.92
C THR A 15 0.60 -7.27 -15.47
N ILE A 16 -0.33 -7.58 -14.56
CA ILE A 16 -0.08 -7.56 -13.12
C ILE A 16 0.64 -8.86 -12.77
N ALA A 17 1.85 -8.76 -12.31
CA ALA A 17 2.63 -9.90 -11.81
C ALA A 17 2.70 -9.87 -10.29
N GLY A 18 2.83 -11.05 -9.67
CA GLY A 18 2.92 -11.17 -8.22
C GLY A 18 3.03 -12.62 -7.78
N ARG A 19 2.66 -12.88 -6.52
CA ARG A 19 2.76 -14.20 -5.91
C ARG A 19 1.64 -14.44 -4.91
N GLN A 20 1.17 -15.69 -4.86
CA GLN A 20 0.24 -16.19 -3.85
C GLN A 20 0.97 -17.17 -2.93
N TYR A 21 0.83 -16.99 -1.63
CA TYR A 21 1.35 -17.87 -0.57
C TYR A 21 0.16 -18.59 0.05
N LEU A 22 -0.14 -19.78 -0.49
CA LEU A 22 -1.36 -20.53 -0.20
C LEU A 22 -1.11 -21.61 0.86
N PRO A 23 -1.63 -21.47 2.10
CA PRO A 23 -1.63 -22.54 3.08
C PRO A 23 -2.63 -23.66 2.72
N ALA A 24 -2.50 -24.83 3.34
CA ALA A 24 -3.39 -25.97 3.07
C ALA A 24 -4.86 -25.67 3.44
N GLN A 25 -5.08 -24.90 4.49
CA GLN A 25 -6.40 -24.55 5.01
C GLN A 25 -6.46 -23.05 5.32
N PRO A 26 -6.61 -22.18 4.32
CA PRO A 26 -6.68 -20.74 4.55
C PRO A 26 -7.95 -20.35 5.30
N VAL A 27 -7.82 -19.48 6.30
CA VAL A 27 -8.93 -18.94 7.10
C VAL A 27 -9.26 -17.49 6.74
N ALA A 28 -8.33 -16.79 6.10
CA ALA A 28 -8.50 -15.44 5.60
C ALA A 28 -7.49 -15.15 4.47
N ILE A 29 -7.73 -14.09 3.73
CA ILE A 29 -6.86 -13.56 2.67
C ILE A 29 -6.29 -12.22 3.13
N LEU A 30 -5.02 -11.98 2.88
CA LEU A 30 -4.36 -10.68 2.97
C LEU A 30 -3.80 -10.31 1.61
N VAL A 31 -4.31 -9.24 1.01
CA VAL A 31 -3.73 -8.61 -0.19
C VAL A 31 -2.82 -7.48 0.26
N ILE A 32 -1.59 -7.42 -0.27
CA ILE A 32 -0.59 -6.41 0.09
C ILE A 32 -0.33 -5.49 -1.11
N SER A 33 -0.58 -4.19 -0.90
CA SER A 33 -0.27 -3.08 -1.81
C SER A 33 1.00 -2.40 -1.31
N HIS A 34 2.12 -2.60 -2.02
CA HIS A 34 3.45 -2.15 -1.60
C HIS A 34 3.70 -0.63 -1.76
N GLY A 35 4.82 -0.13 -1.24
CA GLY A 35 5.21 1.27 -1.27
C GLY A 35 5.83 1.75 -2.60
N MET A 36 6.27 3.01 -2.63
CA MET A 36 6.94 3.61 -3.78
C MET A 36 8.39 3.14 -3.87
N ALA A 37 8.86 2.88 -5.11
CA ALA A 37 10.22 2.45 -5.39
C ALA A 37 10.65 1.20 -4.59
N GLU A 38 9.72 0.26 -4.49
CA GLU A 38 9.91 -1.10 -3.96
C GLU A 38 9.01 -2.07 -4.75
N HIS A 39 8.85 -3.32 -4.29
CA HIS A 39 8.04 -4.32 -4.98
C HIS A 39 7.47 -5.39 -4.04
N GLY A 40 6.48 -6.15 -4.51
CA GLY A 40 5.74 -7.12 -3.71
C GLY A 40 6.59 -8.26 -3.12
N ASP A 41 7.72 -8.63 -3.73
CA ASP A 41 8.55 -9.74 -3.23
C ASP A 41 9.28 -9.39 -1.91
N ARG A 42 9.38 -8.11 -1.55
CA ARG A 42 9.94 -7.68 -0.26
C ARG A 42 9.10 -8.12 0.94
N TYR A 43 7.87 -8.53 0.69
CA TYR A 43 6.94 -9.01 1.72
C TYR A 43 6.95 -10.55 1.87
N GLN A 44 7.85 -11.26 1.19
CA GLN A 44 7.87 -12.72 1.18
C GLN A 44 8.08 -13.36 2.56
N GLU A 45 8.90 -12.75 3.43
CA GLU A 45 9.14 -13.28 4.79
C GLU A 45 7.85 -13.19 5.63
N LEU A 46 7.18 -12.03 5.62
CA LEU A 46 5.87 -11.85 6.24
C LEU A 46 4.84 -12.81 5.66
N ALA A 47 4.80 -12.93 4.33
CA ALA A 47 3.83 -13.77 3.63
C ALA A 47 3.99 -15.26 3.99
N ARG A 48 5.22 -15.74 4.05
CA ARG A 48 5.52 -17.13 4.50
C ARG A 48 5.14 -17.35 5.95
N TRP A 49 5.47 -16.38 6.82
CA TRP A 49 5.11 -16.47 8.23
C TRP A 49 3.59 -16.47 8.43
N LEU A 50 2.85 -15.58 7.78
CA LEU A 50 1.39 -15.55 7.82
C LEU A 50 0.78 -16.82 7.20
N GLY A 51 1.38 -17.35 6.12
CA GLY A 51 0.98 -18.61 5.50
C GLY A 51 1.09 -19.80 6.46
N ALA A 52 2.14 -19.84 7.29
CA ALA A 52 2.28 -20.83 8.36
C ALA A 52 1.18 -20.70 9.45
N HIS A 53 0.52 -19.53 9.51
CA HIS A 53 -0.60 -19.26 10.41
C HIS A 53 -1.98 -19.30 9.69
N ASN A 54 -2.06 -19.99 8.55
CA ASN A 54 -3.27 -20.19 7.75
C ASN A 54 -3.86 -18.91 7.11
N ILE A 55 -3.06 -17.89 6.87
CA ILE A 55 -3.47 -16.72 6.09
C ILE A 55 -2.95 -16.89 4.66
N LEU A 56 -3.84 -16.89 3.67
CA LEU A 56 -3.46 -16.75 2.27
C LEU A 56 -2.98 -15.32 2.04
N VAL A 57 -1.72 -15.16 1.63
CA VAL A 57 -1.17 -13.84 1.30
C VAL A 57 -0.99 -13.69 -0.20
N ILE A 58 -1.40 -12.56 -0.74
CA ILE A 58 -1.22 -12.18 -2.13
C ILE A 58 -0.41 -10.90 -2.18
N THR A 59 0.77 -10.96 -2.79
CA THR A 59 1.59 -9.80 -3.14
C THR A 59 1.55 -9.59 -4.64
N TYR A 60 1.63 -8.35 -5.10
CA TYR A 60 1.70 -8.03 -6.52
C TYR A 60 2.59 -6.81 -6.73
N HIS A 61 3.00 -6.56 -7.97
CA HIS A 61 3.78 -5.39 -8.32
C HIS A 61 2.88 -4.32 -8.94
N HIS A 62 2.97 -3.10 -8.44
CA HIS A 62 2.33 -1.94 -9.07
C HIS A 62 2.95 -1.66 -10.44
N ARG A 63 2.20 -1.02 -11.31
CA ARG A 63 2.71 -0.50 -12.58
C ARG A 63 3.98 0.31 -12.36
N GLY A 64 4.97 0.09 -13.19
CA GLY A 64 6.28 0.74 -13.05
C GLY A 64 7.15 0.19 -11.93
N HIS A 65 6.80 -0.94 -11.31
CA HIS A 65 7.52 -1.54 -10.20
C HIS A 65 7.75 -3.04 -10.40
N GLY A 66 8.75 -3.56 -9.69
CA GLY A 66 9.07 -5.00 -9.63
C GLY A 66 9.97 -5.51 -10.76
N PRO A 67 10.42 -6.77 -10.64
CA PRO A 67 11.49 -7.34 -11.50
C PRO A 67 11.05 -7.56 -12.96
N HIS A 68 9.75 -7.62 -13.23
CA HIS A 68 9.22 -7.78 -14.59
C HIS A 68 8.90 -6.45 -15.28
N CYS A 69 9.13 -5.32 -14.60
CA CYS A 69 8.91 -4.01 -15.18
C CYS A 69 10.05 -3.66 -16.15
N PRO A 70 9.77 -3.37 -17.43
CA PRO A 70 10.80 -2.88 -18.36
C PRO A 70 11.44 -1.61 -17.83
N ALA A 71 12.76 -1.47 -18.04
CA ALA A 71 13.54 -0.35 -17.48
C ALA A 71 13.01 1.02 -17.90
N GLU A 72 12.46 1.15 -19.11
CA GLU A 72 11.85 2.38 -19.64
C GLU A 72 10.53 2.73 -18.94
N HIS A 73 9.86 1.76 -18.34
CA HIS A 73 8.59 1.95 -17.60
C HIS A 73 8.80 2.05 -16.08
N GLN A 74 9.99 1.72 -15.57
CA GLN A 74 10.25 1.76 -14.13
C GLN A 74 9.93 3.15 -13.55
N GLY A 75 9.17 3.18 -12.45
CA GLY A 75 8.77 4.42 -11.79
C GLY A 75 7.72 5.24 -12.55
N HIS A 76 6.96 4.61 -13.49
CA HIS A 76 5.89 5.27 -14.24
C HIS A 76 4.63 4.42 -14.26
N TYR A 77 3.48 4.98 -13.85
CA TYR A 77 2.23 4.22 -13.83
C TYR A 77 1.62 4.05 -15.23
N ALA A 78 1.34 5.17 -15.88
CA ALA A 78 0.78 5.24 -17.23
C ALA A 78 0.86 6.67 -17.77
N ASP A 79 0.73 6.82 -19.08
CA ASP A 79 0.70 8.16 -19.73
C ASP A 79 -0.59 8.91 -19.41
N GLN A 80 -1.70 8.19 -19.14
CA GLN A 80 -3.00 8.76 -18.81
C GLN A 80 -3.67 7.96 -17.68
N ASN A 81 -4.35 8.67 -16.78
CA ASN A 81 -5.14 8.11 -15.68
C ASN A 81 -4.36 7.13 -14.78
N GLY A 82 -3.05 7.37 -14.56
CA GLY A 82 -2.17 6.43 -13.89
C GLY A 82 -2.66 6.08 -12.47
N TRP A 83 -3.19 7.04 -11.73
CA TRP A 83 -3.76 6.75 -10.40
C TRP A 83 -4.95 5.79 -10.45
N GLN A 84 -5.93 6.05 -11.31
CA GLN A 84 -7.10 5.17 -11.41
C GLN A 84 -6.67 3.77 -11.87
N ARG A 85 -5.73 3.66 -12.81
CA ARG A 85 -5.23 2.36 -13.29
C ARG A 85 -4.60 1.52 -12.18
N VAL A 86 -3.81 2.10 -11.27
CA VAL A 86 -3.24 1.32 -10.14
C VAL A 86 -4.31 0.94 -9.12
N VAL A 87 -5.37 1.72 -8.95
CA VAL A 87 -6.54 1.35 -8.13
C VAL A 87 -7.33 0.23 -8.78
N ASP A 88 -7.52 0.27 -10.10
CA ASP A 88 -8.22 -0.78 -10.87
C ASP A 88 -7.41 -2.09 -10.88
N ASP A 89 -6.07 -2.03 -10.96
CA ASP A 89 -5.20 -3.19 -10.84
C ASP A 89 -5.38 -3.86 -9.47
N LEU A 90 -5.38 -3.09 -8.39
CA LEU A 90 -5.67 -3.61 -7.05
C LEU A 90 -7.07 -4.21 -6.97
N ALA A 91 -8.07 -3.57 -7.60
CA ALA A 91 -9.43 -4.11 -7.64
C ALA A 91 -9.48 -5.45 -8.36
N GLN A 92 -8.74 -5.62 -9.45
CA GLN A 92 -8.65 -6.89 -10.17
C GLN A 92 -7.97 -7.98 -9.31
N VAL A 93 -6.91 -7.65 -8.57
CA VAL A 93 -6.24 -8.59 -7.65
C VAL A 93 -7.20 -9.05 -6.55
N VAL A 94 -7.89 -8.13 -5.89
CA VAL A 94 -8.86 -8.44 -4.83
C VAL A 94 -10.02 -9.27 -5.37
N GLU A 95 -10.56 -8.91 -6.52
CA GLU A 95 -11.68 -9.65 -7.13
C GLU A 95 -11.27 -11.06 -7.55
N THR A 96 -10.06 -11.24 -8.07
CA THR A 96 -9.50 -12.56 -8.40
C THR A 96 -9.37 -13.41 -7.14
N ALA A 97 -8.85 -12.84 -6.05
CA ALA A 97 -8.73 -13.53 -4.76
C ALA A 97 -10.09 -14.00 -4.24
N ARG A 98 -11.11 -13.13 -4.31
CA ARG A 98 -12.48 -13.45 -3.89
C ARG A 98 -13.13 -14.55 -4.71
N LYS A 99 -12.89 -14.55 -6.02
CA LYS A 99 -13.42 -15.59 -6.94
C LYS A 99 -12.75 -16.94 -6.75
N GLN A 100 -11.43 -16.94 -6.55
CA GLN A 100 -10.66 -18.18 -6.35
C GLN A 100 -10.91 -18.81 -4.98
N HIS A 101 -11.24 -18.00 -3.96
CA HIS A 101 -11.44 -18.44 -2.58
C HIS A 101 -12.76 -17.90 -2.01
N PRO A 102 -13.91 -18.36 -2.52
CA PRO A 102 -15.20 -17.84 -2.10
C PRO A 102 -15.44 -18.10 -0.61
N GLY A 103 -16.03 -17.12 0.07
CA GLY A 103 -16.34 -17.23 1.52
C GLY A 103 -15.20 -16.84 2.46
N LEU A 104 -13.94 -16.78 2.00
CA LEU A 104 -12.86 -16.29 2.85
C LEU A 104 -12.92 -14.76 3.01
N PRO A 105 -12.73 -14.24 4.24
CA PRO A 105 -12.62 -12.81 4.47
C PRO A 105 -11.34 -12.26 3.79
N VAL A 106 -11.47 -11.15 3.08
CA VAL A 106 -10.35 -10.47 2.42
C VAL A 106 -9.97 -9.21 3.19
N ASN A 107 -8.73 -9.14 3.64
CA ASN A 107 -8.14 -7.98 4.26
C ASN A 107 -7.18 -7.31 3.27
N LEU A 108 -7.13 -5.98 3.27
CA LEU A 108 -6.24 -5.21 2.41
C LEU A 108 -5.22 -4.45 3.26
N LEU A 109 -3.93 -4.74 3.07
CA LEU A 109 -2.85 -3.99 3.67
C LEU A 109 -2.18 -3.12 2.60
N GLY A 110 -2.16 -1.80 2.83
CA GLY A 110 -1.38 -0.86 2.05
C GLY A 110 -0.23 -0.30 2.86
N HIS A 111 0.99 -0.31 2.30
CA HIS A 111 2.17 0.28 2.91
C HIS A 111 2.58 1.55 2.18
N SER A 112 2.84 2.64 2.92
CA SER A 112 3.34 3.91 2.37
C SER A 112 2.48 4.40 1.19
N MET A 113 3.03 4.56 -0.03
CA MET A 113 2.25 4.86 -1.25
C MET A 113 1.08 3.90 -1.44
N GLY A 114 1.29 2.60 -1.23
CA GLY A 114 0.25 1.58 -1.31
C GLY A 114 -0.88 1.81 -0.31
N SER A 115 -0.63 2.49 0.82
CA SER A 115 -1.68 2.85 1.77
C SER A 115 -2.67 3.86 1.20
N PHE A 116 -2.22 4.79 0.37
CA PHE A 116 -3.09 5.75 -0.31
C PHE A 116 -3.84 5.11 -1.49
N ILE A 117 -3.21 4.15 -2.19
CA ILE A 117 -3.89 3.33 -3.21
C ILE A 117 -5.01 2.51 -2.55
N ALA A 118 -4.72 1.87 -1.40
CA ALA A 118 -5.69 1.11 -0.63
C ALA A 118 -6.84 1.97 -0.09
N GLN A 119 -6.58 3.23 0.30
CA GLN A 119 -7.62 4.18 0.68
C GLN A 119 -8.51 4.57 -0.50
N SER A 120 -7.93 4.81 -1.70
CA SER A 120 -8.71 5.06 -2.92
C SER A 120 -9.52 3.83 -3.34
N TYR A 121 -8.96 2.63 -3.15
CA TYR A 121 -9.70 1.38 -3.33
C TYR A 121 -10.88 1.30 -2.36
N ALA A 122 -10.68 1.54 -1.07
CA ALA A 122 -11.74 1.50 -0.07
C ALA A 122 -12.88 2.51 -0.35
N GLN A 123 -12.55 3.64 -0.96
CA GLN A 123 -13.53 4.65 -1.39
C GLN A 123 -14.44 4.15 -2.53
N GLN A 124 -13.95 3.27 -3.40
CA GLN A 124 -14.68 2.78 -4.57
C GLN A 124 -15.26 1.37 -4.34
N TYR A 125 -14.59 0.52 -3.57
CA TYR A 125 -14.87 -0.91 -3.44
C TYR A 125 -14.76 -1.40 -1.99
N GLY A 126 -14.96 -0.54 -1.02
CA GLY A 126 -14.79 -0.86 0.41
C GLY A 126 -15.71 -1.97 0.93
N ASP A 127 -16.83 -2.24 0.25
CA ASP A 127 -17.73 -3.36 0.50
C ASP A 127 -17.12 -4.74 0.18
N ARG A 128 -16.04 -4.78 -0.59
CA ARG A 128 -15.38 -6.01 -1.06
C ARG A 128 -14.27 -6.51 -0.14
N ILE A 129 -13.93 -5.76 0.89
CA ILE A 129 -12.89 -6.12 1.88
C ILE A 129 -13.46 -6.15 3.30
N ASN A 130 -12.86 -6.96 4.16
CA ASN A 130 -13.26 -7.11 5.56
C ASN A 130 -12.59 -6.10 6.49
N ALA A 131 -11.35 -5.75 6.19
CA ALA A 131 -10.61 -4.74 6.93
C ALA A 131 -9.61 -4.03 6.00
N LEU A 132 -9.36 -2.75 6.28
CA LEU A 132 -8.33 -1.93 5.67
C LEU A 132 -7.21 -1.70 6.67
N ILE A 133 -5.99 -2.13 6.35
CA ILE A 133 -4.80 -1.99 7.19
C ILE A 133 -3.85 -0.99 6.50
N LEU A 134 -3.59 0.14 7.14
CA LEU A 134 -2.76 1.22 6.63
C LEU A 134 -1.42 1.26 7.38
N SER A 135 -0.38 0.72 6.75
CA SER A 135 0.98 0.70 7.28
C SER A 135 1.75 1.94 6.81
N ALA A 136 2.36 2.66 7.75
CA ALA A 136 3.19 3.84 7.48
C ALA A 136 2.52 4.87 6.54
N THR A 137 1.22 5.08 6.75
CA THR A 137 0.43 6.12 6.07
C THR A 137 0.70 7.48 6.70
N ASN A 138 0.17 8.55 6.10
CA ASN A 138 0.28 9.90 6.63
C ASN A 138 -1.00 10.69 6.39
N ARG A 139 -1.13 11.83 7.08
CA ARG A 139 -2.20 12.80 6.84
C ARG A 139 -2.15 13.38 5.42
N ILE A 140 -3.32 13.76 4.90
CA ILE A 140 -3.44 14.44 3.61
C ILE A 140 -3.39 15.97 3.87
N HIS A 141 -2.17 16.53 3.87
CA HIS A 141 -1.97 17.95 4.07
C HIS A 141 -2.21 18.72 2.76
N ARG A 142 -3.48 19.06 2.49
CA ARG A 142 -3.92 19.61 1.20
C ARG A 142 -3.14 20.86 0.72
N PRO A 143 -2.83 21.88 1.57
CA PRO A 143 -2.05 23.02 1.12
C PRO A 143 -0.66 22.64 0.58
N GLN A 144 0.06 21.76 1.29
CA GLN A 144 1.37 21.28 0.86
C GLN A 144 1.27 20.47 -0.42
N LEU A 145 0.27 19.58 -0.55
CA LEU A 145 0.07 18.78 -1.76
C LEU A 145 -0.29 19.64 -2.96
N LEU A 146 -1.07 20.71 -2.79
CA LEU A 146 -1.39 21.67 -3.87
C LEU A 146 -0.13 22.44 -4.32
N ALA A 147 0.72 22.87 -3.40
CA ALA A 147 2.00 23.52 -3.72
C ALA A 147 2.93 22.52 -4.45
N SER A 148 3.03 21.28 -3.96
CA SER A 148 3.82 20.21 -4.62
C SER A 148 3.27 19.90 -6.02
N ARG A 149 1.96 19.86 -6.20
CA ARG A 149 1.31 19.65 -7.51
C ARG A 149 1.69 20.75 -8.51
N LEU A 150 1.73 22.01 -8.08
CA LEU A 150 2.14 23.12 -8.95
C LEU A 150 3.58 22.92 -9.43
N LEU A 151 4.52 22.61 -8.52
CA LEU A 151 5.91 22.35 -8.86
C LEU A 151 6.07 21.17 -9.82
N VAL A 152 5.41 20.07 -9.52
CA VAL A 152 5.47 18.83 -10.34
C VAL A 152 4.89 19.10 -11.74
N ASN A 153 3.78 19.84 -11.83
CA ASN A 153 3.17 20.21 -13.11
C ASN A 153 4.08 21.13 -13.94
N LEU A 154 4.80 22.06 -13.31
CA LEU A 154 5.78 22.90 -13.99
C LEU A 154 6.92 22.05 -14.57
N ILE A 155 7.47 21.12 -13.81
CA ILE A 155 8.51 20.21 -14.28
C ILE A 155 7.98 19.34 -15.42
N ALA A 156 6.76 18.83 -15.33
CA ALA A 156 6.12 18.04 -16.39
C ALA A 156 5.97 18.82 -17.69
N GLY A 157 5.57 20.09 -17.60
CA GLY A 157 5.44 20.98 -18.77
C GLY A 157 6.76 21.23 -19.51
N VAL A 158 7.88 21.26 -18.77
CA VAL A 158 9.19 21.51 -19.35
C VAL A 158 9.92 20.22 -19.79
N ARG A 159 9.81 19.14 -19.00
CA ARG A 159 10.61 17.91 -19.18
C ARG A 159 9.77 16.71 -19.64
N GLY A 160 8.45 16.82 -19.65
CA GLY A 160 7.53 15.73 -19.94
C GLY A 160 7.25 14.83 -18.75
N ARG A 161 6.13 14.09 -18.81
CA ARG A 161 5.66 13.21 -17.71
C ARG A 161 6.60 12.03 -17.42
N ARG A 162 7.29 11.50 -18.43
CA ARG A 162 8.21 10.36 -18.30
C ARG A 162 9.57 10.73 -17.72
N HIS A 163 9.87 12.04 -17.56
CA HIS A 163 11.12 12.50 -16.96
C HIS A 163 11.24 12.01 -15.50
N ARG A 164 12.35 11.35 -15.16
CA ARG A 164 12.69 10.94 -13.78
C ARG A 164 13.43 12.09 -13.10
N SER A 165 12.85 12.60 -12.02
CA SER A 165 13.37 13.81 -11.38
C SER A 165 14.10 13.51 -10.09
N ARG A 166 15.44 13.50 -10.15
CA ARG A 166 16.30 13.40 -8.96
C ARG A 166 16.03 14.52 -7.94
N LEU A 167 15.57 15.69 -8.42
CA LEU A 167 15.24 16.81 -7.54
C LEU A 167 14.08 16.45 -6.64
N ILE A 168 12.99 15.90 -7.20
CA ILE A 168 11.81 15.47 -6.42
C ILE A 168 12.22 14.35 -5.44
N GLY A 169 12.99 13.36 -5.90
CA GLY A 169 13.51 12.30 -5.03
C GLY A 169 14.31 12.83 -3.83
N LYS A 170 15.22 13.81 -4.05
CA LYS A 170 15.99 14.45 -2.98
C LYS A 170 15.13 15.29 -2.02
N MET A 171 14.09 15.96 -2.53
CA MET A 171 13.17 16.77 -1.72
C MET A 171 12.23 15.92 -0.86
N THR A 172 12.01 14.64 -1.22
CA THR A 172 11.20 13.68 -0.49
C THR A 172 12.06 12.72 0.32
N PHE A 173 12.62 11.70 -0.29
CA PHE A 173 13.39 10.65 0.40
C PHE A 173 14.65 11.17 1.10
N GLY A 174 15.38 12.11 0.46
CA GLY A 174 16.54 12.73 1.09
C GLY A 174 16.22 13.55 2.34
N GLN A 175 15.02 14.12 2.43
CA GLN A 175 14.58 14.83 3.64
C GLN A 175 14.27 13.84 4.78
N PHE A 176 13.65 12.70 4.50
CA PHE A 176 13.36 11.70 5.50
C PHE A 176 14.63 11.15 6.15
N ASN A 177 15.66 10.89 5.32
CA ASN A 177 16.92 10.35 5.82
C ASN A 177 17.71 11.34 6.71
N ARG A 178 17.50 12.66 6.54
CA ARG A 178 18.16 13.68 7.40
C ARG A 178 17.83 13.56 8.88
N ALA A 179 16.66 13.01 9.22
CA ALA A 179 16.21 12.80 10.60
C ALA A 179 17.09 11.79 11.36
N PHE A 180 17.89 10.97 10.64
CA PHE A 180 18.67 9.87 11.22
C PHE A 180 20.18 10.08 11.10
N ARG A 181 20.64 11.31 11.04
CA ARG A 181 22.08 11.62 10.97
C ARG A 181 22.81 11.31 12.29
N PRO A 182 24.05 10.77 12.23
CA PRO A 182 24.81 10.44 11.02
C PRO A 182 24.24 9.21 10.29
N ASN A 183 24.12 9.31 8.95
CA ASN A 183 23.56 8.23 8.14
C ASN A 183 24.64 7.21 7.75
N ARG A 184 24.29 5.93 7.75
CA ARG A 184 25.09 4.84 7.20
C ARG A 184 24.87 4.70 5.69
N THR A 185 23.61 4.87 5.24
CA THR A 185 23.17 4.72 3.86
C THR A 185 22.27 5.88 3.41
N GLY A 186 21.77 5.82 2.17
CA GLY A 186 20.74 6.71 1.64
C GLY A 186 19.34 6.41 2.19
N SER A 187 19.14 5.25 2.81
CA SER A 187 17.82 4.69 3.14
C SER A 187 17.66 4.31 4.61
N ASP A 188 18.47 4.85 5.52
CA ASP A 188 18.37 4.53 6.96
C ASP A 188 17.01 4.90 7.56
N TRP A 189 16.26 5.78 6.92
CA TRP A 189 14.90 6.16 7.32
C TRP A 189 13.89 5.01 7.22
N LEU A 190 14.20 3.93 6.47
CA LEU A 190 13.30 2.80 6.25
C LEU A 190 13.19 1.91 7.49
N SER A 191 14.31 1.52 8.09
CA SER A 191 14.33 0.58 9.21
C SER A 191 15.57 0.79 10.09
N ARG A 192 15.47 0.34 11.36
CA ARG A 192 16.62 0.20 12.27
C ARG A 192 17.42 -1.08 11.99
N ASP A 193 16.83 -2.04 11.29
CA ASP A 193 17.49 -3.28 10.90
C ASP A 193 18.44 -3.01 9.72
N PRO A 194 19.77 -3.02 9.93
CA PRO A 194 20.72 -2.70 8.87
C PRO A 194 20.71 -3.71 7.72
N GLU A 195 20.38 -4.97 8.00
CA GLU A 195 20.28 -6.01 6.98
C GLU A 195 19.12 -5.73 6.01
N GLN A 196 17.98 -5.28 6.52
CA GLN A 196 16.82 -4.92 5.69
C GLN A 196 17.10 -3.68 4.84
N VAL A 197 17.82 -2.70 5.39
CA VAL A 197 18.26 -1.51 4.64
C VAL A 197 19.26 -1.91 3.55
N ASP A 198 20.24 -2.77 3.85
CA ASP A 198 21.23 -3.24 2.88
C ASP A 198 20.59 -4.03 1.73
N ARG A 199 19.59 -4.87 2.03
CA ARG A 199 18.80 -5.57 1.00
C ARG A 199 18.07 -4.59 0.08
N TYR A 200 17.49 -3.51 0.63
CA TYR A 200 16.83 -2.47 -0.16
C TYR A 200 17.82 -1.72 -1.06
N GLU A 201 18.99 -1.32 -0.54
CA GLU A 201 20.02 -0.59 -1.29
C GLU A 201 20.66 -1.46 -2.39
N ALA A 202 20.77 -2.77 -2.16
CA ALA A 202 21.33 -3.71 -3.12
C ALA A 202 20.36 -4.15 -4.23
N ASP A 203 19.06 -3.91 -4.06
CA ASP A 203 18.03 -4.36 -4.99
C ASP A 203 17.82 -3.34 -6.13
N PRO A 204 18.10 -3.70 -7.40
CA PRO A 204 17.91 -2.79 -8.53
C PRO A 204 16.45 -2.41 -8.79
N CYS A 205 15.50 -3.15 -8.20
CA CYS A 205 14.07 -2.86 -8.25
C CYS A 205 13.61 -1.96 -7.09
N CYS A 206 14.53 -1.45 -6.27
CA CYS A 206 14.27 -0.55 -5.15
C CYS A 206 15.03 0.78 -5.32
N GLY A 207 14.57 1.83 -4.65
CA GLY A 207 15.28 3.11 -4.52
C GLY A 207 15.42 3.94 -5.82
N PHE A 208 14.75 3.55 -6.90
CA PHE A 208 14.83 4.26 -8.17
C PHE A 208 14.05 5.59 -8.17
N ASP A 209 14.47 6.50 -9.04
CA ASP A 209 13.77 7.78 -9.25
C ASP A 209 12.46 7.56 -10.03
N CYS A 210 11.34 7.96 -9.43
CA CYS A 210 10.04 7.91 -10.08
C CYS A 210 9.86 9.04 -11.10
N SER A 211 9.05 8.79 -12.13
CA SER A 211 8.70 9.76 -13.15
C SER A 211 7.89 10.92 -12.58
N VAL A 212 7.99 12.06 -13.21
CA VAL A 212 7.14 13.23 -12.88
C VAL A 212 5.66 12.87 -13.03
N GLY A 213 5.30 12.02 -14.00
CA GLY A 213 3.95 11.52 -14.19
C GLY A 213 3.42 10.72 -13.00
N LEU A 214 4.25 9.82 -12.42
CA LEU A 214 3.88 9.10 -11.21
C LEU A 214 3.61 10.06 -10.05
N TRP A 215 4.46 11.07 -9.84
CA TRP A 215 4.26 12.07 -8.80
C TRP A 215 2.98 12.91 -9.01
N GLN A 216 2.67 13.29 -10.27
CA GLN A 216 1.40 13.98 -10.58
C GLN A 216 0.20 13.12 -10.20
N ASP A 217 0.21 11.86 -10.62
CA ASP A 217 -0.86 10.89 -10.37
C ASP A 217 -1.00 10.61 -8.88
N PHE A 218 0.11 10.41 -8.16
CA PHE A 218 0.10 10.15 -6.71
C PHE A 218 -0.44 11.35 -5.91
N ILE A 219 0.01 12.56 -6.20
CA ILE A 219 -0.48 13.78 -5.53
C ILE A 219 -1.98 13.98 -5.83
N ALA A 220 -2.40 13.78 -7.08
CA ALA A 220 -3.81 13.88 -7.46
C ALA A 220 -4.66 12.82 -6.74
N GLY A 221 -4.14 11.60 -6.63
CA GLY A 221 -4.75 10.50 -5.91
C GLY A 221 -4.94 10.82 -4.43
N MET A 222 -3.88 11.25 -3.73
CA MET A 222 -3.99 11.67 -2.33
C MET A 222 -5.02 12.78 -2.14
N LEU A 223 -5.05 13.77 -3.04
CA LEU A 223 -6.02 14.86 -2.99
C LEU A 223 -7.46 14.42 -3.24
N SER A 224 -7.70 13.27 -3.87
CA SER A 224 -9.03 12.71 -4.14
C SER A 224 -9.62 11.90 -2.99
N ILE A 225 -8.80 11.48 -2.03
CA ILE A 225 -9.25 10.65 -0.90
C ILE A 225 -10.22 11.44 0.00
N ARG A 226 -11.34 10.79 0.31
CA ARG A 226 -12.44 11.32 1.13
C ARG A 226 -12.94 10.20 2.08
N PRO A 227 -12.42 10.09 3.30
CA PRO A 227 -12.85 9.03 4.24
C PRO A 227 -14.35 9.05 4.52
N ALA A 228 -15.00 10.22 4.45
CA ALA A 228 -16.44 10.36 4.64
C ALA A 228 -17.30 9.62 3.58
N THR A 229 -16.69 9.14 2.49
CA THR A 229 -17.38 8.35 1.46
C THR A 229 -17.13 6.86 1.61
N TRP A 230 -16.34 6.43 2.58
CA TRP A 230 -16.08 5.01 2.83
C TRP A 230 -17.27 4.34 3.52
N HIS A 231 -17.36 3.03 3.42
CA HIS A 231 -18.35 2.28 4.19
C HIS A 231 -18.08 2.43 5.68
N ARG A 232 -19.08 2.89 6.44
CA ARG A 232 -18.95 3.20 7.87
C ARG A 232 -18.56 2.01 8.73
N ASP A 233 -19.05 0.82 8.34
CA ASP A 233 -18.79 -0.46 8.99
C ASP A 233 -17.45 -1.12 8.55
N LEU A 234 -16.66 -0.48 7.66
CA LEU A 234 -15.34 -0.97 7.27
C LEU A 234 -14.34 -0.73 8.40
N PRO A 235 -13.83 -1.79 9.06
CA PRO A 235 -12.76 -1.62 10.04
C PRO A 235 -11.50 -1.06 9.38
N VAL A 236 -10.93 -0.01 9.98
CA VAL A 236 -9.70 0.65 9.50
C VAL A 236 -8.65 0.62 10.61
N HIS A 237 -7.51 0.02 10.31
CA HIS A 237 -6.41 -0.15 11.26
C HIS A 237 -5.17 0.57 10.75
N LEU A 238 -4.69 1.56 11.50
CA LEU A 238 -3.45 2.26 11.18
C LEU A 238 -2.31 1.69 12.05
N LEU A 239 -1.15 1.46 11.43
CA LEU A 239 0.07 1.09 12.13
C LEU A 239 1.27 1.86 11.56
N SER A 240 2.18 2.30 12.41
CA SER A 240 3.40 3.02 12.03
C SER A 240 4.41 2.98 13.17
N GLY A 241 5.65 3.41 12.88
CA GLY A 241 6.66 3.62 13.90
C GLY A 241 6.57 5.01 14.54
N THR A 242 6.97 5.12 15.82
CA THR A 242 7.06 6.43 16.48
C THR A 242 8.20 7.30 15.92
N ALA A 243 9.17 6.68 15.23
CA ALA A 243 10.29 7.33 14.57
C ALA A 243 10.15 7.33 13.01
N ASP A 244 8.94 7.10 12.48
CA ASP A 244 8.70 7.18 11.03
C ASP A 244 8.72 8.64 10.55
N ALA A 245 9.79 9.01 9.80
CA ALA A 245 9.95 10.37 9.28
C ALA A 245 8.87 10.75 8.25
N VAL A 246 8.34 9.77 7.49
CA VAL A 246 7.24 9.99 6.53
C VAL A 246 5.95 10.30 7.27
N GLY A 247 5.68 9.59 8.37
CA GLY A 247 4.56 9.82 9.28
C GLY A 247 4.75 10.99 10.24
N GLU A 248 5.73 11.87 10.02
CA GLU A 248 6.06 13.03 10.86
C GLU A 248 6.32 12.61 12.33
N MET A 249 7.11 11.54 12.52
CA MET A 249 7.39 10.93 13.83
C MET A 249 6.08 10.55 14.57
N GLY A 250 5.15 9.96 13.85
CA GLY A 250 3.83 9.54 14.34
C GLY A 250 2.78 10.64 14.45
N LYS A 251 3.15 11.93 14.32
CA LYS A 251 2.20 13.05 14.42
C LYS A 251 1.20 13.05 13.26
N GLY A 252 1.68 12.91 12.02
CA GLY A 252 0.84 12.90 10.84
C GLY A 252 -0.12 11.70 10.81
N VAL A 253 0.37 10.53 11.24
CA VAL A 253 -0.47 9.32 11.35
C VAL A 253 -1.58 9.51 12.38
N ARG A 254 -1.29 10.10 13.56
CA ARG A 254 -2.31 10.42 14.58
C ARG A 254 -3.38 11.39 14.05
N GLN A 255 -2.98 12.40 13.29
CA GLN A 255 -3.92 13.33 12.68
C GLN A 255 -4.78 12.64 11.61
N HIS A 256 -4.19 11.74 10.81
CA HIS A 256 -4.95 10.97 9.82
C HIS A 256 -5.95 10.04 10.48
N PHE A 257 -5.55 9.36 11.55
CA PHE A 257 -6.45 8.55 12.39
C PHE A 257 -7.65 9.37 12.90
N GLN A 258 -7.42 10.58 13.41
CA GLN A 258 -8.51 11.45 13.85
C GLN A 258 -9.43 11.83 12.69
N THR A 259 -8.87 12.22 11.53
CA THR A 259 -9.64 12.54 10.33
C THR A 259 -10.57 11.39 9.90
N ILE A 260 -10.07 10.15 9.94
CA ILE A 260 -10.88 8.96 9.61
C ILE A 260 -11.98 8.75 10.66
N ARG A 261 -11.68 8.86 11.94
CA ARG A 261 -12.70 8.75 13.02
C ARG A 261 -13.80 9.79 12.88
N GLU A 262 -13.42 11.04 12.67
CA GLU A 262 -14.35 12.17 12.52
C GLU A 262 -15.19 12.08 11.25
N SER A 263 -14.79 11.28 10.26
CA SER A 263 -15.57 11.01 9.06
C SER A 263 -16.73 10.04 9.24
N GLY A 264 -16.88 9.45 10.43
CA GLY A 264 -17.98 8.57 10.78
C GLY A 264 -17.71 7.06 10.56
N ILE A 265 -16.45 6.66 10.40
CA ILE A 265 -16.05 5.24 10.39
C ILE A 265 -16.16 4.70 11.84
N GLU A 266 -16.91 3.60 12.01
CA GLU A 266 -17.26 3.09 13.34
C GLU A 266 -16.08 2.43 14.06
N GLN A 267 -15.25 1.70 13.33
CA GLN A 267 -14.12 0.95 13.87
C GLN A 267 -12.80 1.46 13.30
N VAL A 268 -12.13 2.34 14.03
CA VAL A 268 -10.79 2.84 13.66
C VAL A 268 -9.84 2.61 14.82
N THR A 269 -8.70 1.97 14.55
CA THR A 269 -7.62 1.77 15.52
C THR A 269 -6.32 2.35 15.04
N LEU A 270 -5.46 2.75 15.97
CA LEU A 270 -4.09 3.19 15.71
C LEU A 270 -3.15 2.48 16.66
N ARG A 271 -2.12 1.83 16.10
CA ARG A 271 -1.00 1.30 16.87
C ARG A 271 0.32 1.91 16.39
N LEU A 272 1.03 2.56 17.27
CA LEU A 272 2.38 3.06 17.03
C LEU A 272 3.38 2.19 17.79
N PHE A 273 4.40 1.71 17.06
CA PHE A 273 5.47 0.87 17.59
C PHE A 273 6.66 1.74 17.97
N ASP A 274 7.11 1.62 19.19
CA ASP A 274 8.14 2.52 19.73
C ASP A 274 9.49 2.37 19.03
N GLY A 275 10.11 3.51 18.71
CA GLY A 275 11.37 3.60 17.99
C GLY A 275 11.33 3.09 16.55
N GLY A 276 10.25 2.45 16.09
CA GLY A 276 10.14 1.94 14.73
C GLY A 276 10.18 3.06 13.70
N ARG A 277 10.85 2.80 12.56
CA ARG A 277 10.93 3.69 11.40
C ARG A 277 9.83 3.40 10.40
N HIS A 278 10.04 3.67 9.13
CA HIS A 278 9.00 3.61 8.10
C HIS A 278 8.50 2.20 7.80
N GLU A 279 9.40 1.23 7.61
CA GLU A 279 9.07 -0.14 7.22
C GLU A 279 8.84 -1.05 8.43
N MET A 280 7.75 -0.86 9.16
CA MET A 280 7.45 -1.64 10.36
C MET A 280 7.43 -3.17 10.14
N LEU A 281 7.09 -3.60 8.93
CA LEU A 281 7.07 -5.03 8.57
C LEU A 281 8.47 -5.64 8.39
N ASN A 282 9.50 -4.78 8.26
CA ASN A 282 10.92 -5.10 8.09
C ASN A 282 11.77 -4.51 9.22
N GLU A 283 11.18 -4.17 10.37
CA GLU A 283 11.86 -3.58 11.51
C GLU A 283 12.51 -4.63 12.42
N THR A 284 13.37 -4.18 13.34
CA THR A 284 13.99 -5.06 14.34
C THR A 284 12.96 -5.80 15.19
N ASN A 285 11.83 -5.17 15.47
CA ASN A 285 10.69 -5.77 16.18
C ASN A 285 9.57 -6.26 15.24
N ARG A 286 9.88 -6.62 13.98
CA ARG A 286 8.90 -7.06 12.99
C ARG A 286 7.99 -8.20 13.46
N MET A 287 8.47 -9.09 14.31
CA MET A 287 7.64 -10.18 14.83
C MET A 287 6.43 -9.70 15.63
N GLU A 288 6.58 -8.64 16.40
CA GLU A 288 5.47 -8.01 17.12
C GLU A 288 4.45 -7.40 16.13
N VAL A 289 4.94 -6.77 15.08
CA VAL A 289 4.12 -6.18 14.02
C VAL A 289 3.38 -7.26 13.24
N TRP A 290 4.06 -8.35 12.87
CA TRP A 290 3.46 -9.48 12.16
C TRP A 290 2.37 -10.16 13.00
N GLN A 291 2.61 -10.34 14.30
CA GLN A 291 1.59 -10.88 15.22
C GLN A 291 0.37 -9.96 15.31
N TYR A 292 0.57 -8.65 15.29
CA TYR A 292 -0.52 -7.68 15.25
C TYR A 292 -1.31 -7.78 13.94
N VAL A 293 -0.62 -7.82 12.78
CA VAL A 293 -1.27 -8.02 11.48
C VAL A 293 -2.05 -9.33 11.42
N LEU A 294 -1.48 -10.43 11.94
CA LEU A 294 -2.18 -11.72 12.05
C LEU A 294 -3.47 -11.60 12.86
N THR A 295 -3.42 -10.90 13.99
CA THR A 295 -4.63 -10.65 14.81
C THR A 295 -5.70 -9.92 14.01
N LEU A 296 -5.31 -8.86 13.27
CA LEU A 296 -6.24 -8.10 12.43
C LEU A 296 -6.86 -8.96 11.31
N CYS A 297 -6.07 -9.83 10.69
CA CYS A 297 -6.57 -10.74 9.64
C CYS A 297 -7.59 -11.76 10.14
N ARG A 298 -7.58 -12.08 11.43
CA ARG A 298 -8.49 -13.06 12.07
C ARG A 298 -9.75 -12.46 12.65
N ILE A 299 -9.82 -11.14 12.79
CA ILE A 299 -11.04 -10.46 13.26
C ILE A 299 -12.10 -10.57 12.17
N GLN A 300 -13.15 -11.33 12.45
CA GLN A 300 -14.34 -11.37 11.60
C GLN A 300 -15.28 -10.25 12.03
N SER A 301 -15.66 -9.36 11.10
CA SER A 301 -16.73 -8.39 11.34
C SER A 301 -18.08 -9.10 11.28
N PRO A 302 -18.85 -9.16 12.38
CA PRO A 302 -20.10 -9.93 12.43
C PRO A 302 -21.15 -9.48 11.41
N ALA A 303 -21.18 -8.21 11.07
CA ALA A 303 -22.22 -7.61 10.23
C ALA A 303 -22.14 -7.91 8.73
N ARG A 304 -21.01 -8.42 8.22
CA ARG A 304 -20.80 -8.63 6.77
C ARG A 304 -21.05 -10.06 6.29
N SER A 305 -21.20 -11.03 7.18
CA SER A 305 -21.42 -12.44 6.82
C SER A 305 -22.81 -12.68 6.20
N GLU A 306 -23.83 -11.94 6.60
CA GLU A 306 -25.20 -12.13 6.13
C GLU A 306 -25.50 -11.53 4.75
N ALA A 307 -24.89 -10.40 4.41
CA ALA A 307 -25.10 -9.73 3.11
C ALA A 307 -24.45 -10.46 1.90
N ARG A 308 -23.58 -11.43 2.14
CA ARG A 308 -22.83 -12.14 1.08
C ARG A 308 -23.59 -13.29 0.43
N ASN A 309 -24.69 -13.72 1.03
CA ASN A 309 -25.50 -14.88 0.54
C ASN A 309 -26.73 -14.47 -0.26
N LEU A 310 -26.94 -13.20 -0.56
CA LEU A 310 -28.01 -12.79 -1.46
C LEU A 310 -27.60 -13.06 -2.92
N PRO A 311 -28.33 -13.90 -3.66
CA PRO A 311 -28.08 -14.08 -5.08
C PRO A 311 -28.30 -12.73 -5.80
N LEU A 312 -27.41 -12.41 -6.73
CA LEU A 312 -27.57 -11.29 -7.65
C LEU A 312 -28.98 -11.34 -8.25
N ALA A 313 -29.81 -10.36 -7.90
CA ALA A 313 -31.09 -10.17 -8.59
C ALA A 313 -30.78 -10.01 -10.08
N GLN A 314 -31.20 -11.00 -10.86
CA GLN A 314 -31.19 -10.92 -12.31
C GLN A 314 -32.05 -9.70 -12.69
N SER A 315 -31.43 -8.65 -13.19
CA SER A 315 -32.13 -7.62 -13.93
C SER A 315 -32.63 -8.27 -15.21
N LEU A 316 -33.92 -8.57 -15.26
CA LEU A 316 -34.69 -8.93 -16.47
C LEU A 316 -34.92 -7.68 -17.31
N PRO A 317 -35.24 -7.89 -18.59
CA PRO A 317 -34.86 -7.12 -19.78
C PRO A 317 -35.51 -5.76 -19.90
#